data_e71444cb5240458c4911b16672ed8524
#
_entry.id   e71444cb5240458c4911b16672ed8524
#
_cell.length_a   1.000
_cell.length_b   1.000
_cell.length_c   1.000
_cell.angle_alpha   90.00
_cell.angle_beta   90.00
_cell.angle_gamma   90.00
#
_symmetry.space_group_name_H-M   'P 1'
#
loop_
_entity.id
_entity.type
_entity.pdbx_description
1 polymer ?
#
loop_
_entity_poly.entity_id
_entity_poly.type
_entity_poly.pdbx_seq_one_letter_code
_entity_poly.pdbx_strand_id
1 'polypeptide(L)'
;AESTAGVSTITGFFVHNSVTLQIDDELITFTGATKEAPFTFTGCTRGALGTKAAPHAPGAKVHQLKECFGLFTPEGDSTLLAEVAAALADAYNECGFDMMYLDALDGEAILGGAENAWHYGSKYVFELAKRLKKPALFEMSTFHHHLWYVRGRMGAWDHPSRRHTRSIDLHSAANNEGAGLFLPMNLGWWAVKTGGDIQVEPTFPDDIEYLMCKALANDNSISLMGMTPDSLEKTPLHRRLAPSACILQNETL
;
A
#
# COMPACT_ATOMS: atom_id res chain seq x y z
N ALA A 1 11.62 -2.43 -32.17
CA ALA A 1 12.34 -1.57 -31.20
C ALA A 1 13.79 -1.40 -31.64
N GLU A 2 14.46 -0.36 -31.15
CA GLU A 2 15.90 -0.13 -31.39
C GLU A 2 16.75 -1.03 -30.48
N SER A 3 16.23 -1.40 -29.34
CA SER A 3 16.85 -2.32 -28.39
C SER A 3 15.80 -2.98 -27.51
N THR A 4 16.10 -4.15 -27.00
CA THR A 4 15.37 -4.85 -25.92
C THR A 4 16.28 -5.11 -24.72
N ALA A 5 17.40 -4.38 -24.62
CA ALA A 5 18.29 -4.48 -23.49
C ALA A 5 17.56 -4.08 -22.18
N GLY A 6 17.74 -4.88 -21.15
CA GLY A 6 17.05 -4.69 -19.86
C GLY A 6 15.59 -5.16 -19.81
N VAL A 7 15.02 -5.59 -20.93
CA VAL A 7 13.66 -6.17 -20.93
C VAL A 7 13.70 -7.55 -20.27
N SER A 8 12.79 -7.76 -19.32
CA SER A 8 12.58 -9.04 -18.65
C SER A 8 11.14 -9.51 -18.88
N THR A 9 10.96 -10.83 -19.02
CA THR A 9 9.64 -11.48 -19.05
C THR A 9 9.27 -12.10 -17.70
N ILE A 10 10.11 -11.92 -16.68
CA ILE A 10 9.84 -12.38 -15.33
C ILE A 10 8.85 -11.40 -14.70
N THR A 11 7.74 -11.92 -14.21
CA THR A 11 6.71 -11.17 -13.49
C THR A 11 6.51 -11.73 -12.10
N GLY A 12 5.96 -10.93 -11.21
CA GLY A 12 5.64 -11.33 -9.84
C GLY A 12 5.44 -10.12 -8.94
N PHE A 13 4.86 -10.36 -7.78
CA PHE A 13 4.52 -9.30 -6.83
C PHE A 13 5.74 -8.48 -6.38
N PHE A 14 6.88 -9.15 -6.18
CA PHE A 14 8.14 -8.51 -5.75
C PHE A 14 9.11 -8.24 -6.91
N VAL A 15 8.71 -8.45 -8.14
CA VAL A 15 9.53 -8.20 -9.31
C VAL A 15 9.26 -6.79 -9.82
N HIS A 16 10.30 -5.94 -9.83
CA HIS A 16 10.22 -4.53 -10.22
C HIS A 16 10.25 -4.34 -11.76
N ASN A 17 9.65 -5.25 -12.49
CA ASN A 17 9.53 -5.19 -13.93
C ASN A 17 8.07 -5.38 -14.33
N SER A 18 7.73 -4.83 -15.48
CA SER A 18 6.43 -5.04 -16.09
C SER A 18 6.59 -5.71 -17.45
N VAL A 19 5.65 -6.56 -17.81
CA VAL A 19 5.47 -7.07 -19.17
C VAL A 19 4.50 -6.18 -19.97
N THR A 20 4.39 -4.92 -19.57
CA THR A 20 3.49 -3.94 -20.20
C THR A 20 4.29 -2.84 -20.86
N LEU A 21 3.98 -2.61 -22.12
CA LEU A 21 4.48 -1.50 -22.92
C LEU A 21 3.38 -0.46 -23.06
N GLN A 22 3.78 0.80 -23.12
CA GLN A 22 2.94 1.90 -23.57
C GLN A 22 3.45 2.42 -24.90
N ILE A 23 2.55 2.54 -25.88
CA ILE A 23 2.78 3.22 -27.15
C ILE A 23 1.62 4.18 -27.36
N ASP A 24 1.90 5.46 -27.37
CA ASP A 24 0.89 6.53 -27.35
C ASP A 24 -0.10 6.27 -26.18
N ASP A 25 -1.41 6.17 -26.45
CA ASP A 25 -2.45 5.90 -25.45
C ASP A 25 -2.77 4.40 -25.28
N GLU A 26 -2.04 3.51 -25.96
CA GLU A 26 -2.28 2.09 -25.88
C GLU A 26 -1.33 1.38 -24.92
N LEU A 27 -1.89 0.51 -24.07
CA LEU A 27 -1.13 -0.46 -23.29
C LEU A 27 -1.14 -1.81 -24.00
N ILE A 28 0.03 -2.43 -24.05
CA ILE A 28 0.28 -3.70 -24.75
C ILE A 28 1.04 -4.61 -23.79
N THR A 29 0.48 -5.76 -23.46
CA THR A 29 1.24 -6.78 -22.71
C THR A 29 1.97 -7.70 -23.66
N PHE A 30 3.11 -8.27 -23.24
CA PHE A 30 3.91 -9.18 -24.03
C PHE A 30 4.38 -10.38 -23.20
N THR A 31 4.71 -11.49 -23.87
CA THR A 31 5.22 -12.70 -23.21
C THR A 31 6.68 -13.00 -23.55
N GLY A 32 7.23 -12.35 -24.54
CA GLY A 32 8.62 -12.55 -24.95
C GLY A 32 9.21 -11.33 -25.64
N ALA A 33 10.53 -11.28 -25.69
CA ALA A 33 11.29 -10.31 -26.46
C ALA A 33 12.57 -10.95 -27.02
N THR A 34 12.92 -10.63 -28.27
CA THR A 34 14.19 -11.07 -28.85
C THR A 34 15.34 -10.25 -28.27
N LYS A 35 16.49 -10.89 -28.04
CA LYS A 35 17.70 -10.22 -27.53
C LYS A 35 18.65 -9.75 -28.64
N GLU A 36 18.34 -10.16 -29.87
CA GLU A 36 19.12 -9.84 -31.08
C GLU A 36 18.20 -9.17 -32.11
N ALA A 37 18.81 -8.40 -33.01
CA ALA A 37 18.06 -7.75 -34.09
C ALA A 37 17.47 -8.79 -35.08
N PRO A 38 16.26 -8.59 -35.56
CA PRO A 38 15.36 -7.46 -35.26
C PRO A 38 14.77 -7.55 -33.85
N PHE A 39 14.90 -6.47 -33.05
CA PHE A 39 14.38 -6.42 -31.70
C PHE A 39 12.84 -6.37 -31.70
N THR A 40 12.24 -7.46 -31.27
CA THR A 40 10.80 -7.70 -31.39
C THR A 40 10.20 -8.15 -30.07
N PHE A 41 9.05 -7.61 -29.72
CA PHE A 41 8.20 -8.14 -28.66
C PHE A 41 7.25 -9.19 -29.23
N THR A 42 7.09 -10.30 -28.57
CA THR A 42 6.29 -11.46 -29.03
C THR A 42 5.19 -11.78 -28.02
N GLY A 43 4.14 -12.47 -28.51
CA GLY A 43 2.98 -12.81 -27.66
C GLY A 43 2.26 -11.58 -27.13
N CYS A 44 2.15 -10.54 -27.95
CA CYS A 44 1.56 -9.27 -27.56
C CYS A 44 0.04 -9.32 -27.51
N THR A 45 -0.55 -8.83 -26.42
CA THR A 45 -1.98 -8.53 -26.32
C THR A 45 -2.17 -7.03 -26.43
N ARG A 46 -2.84 -6.61 -27.50
CA ARG A 46 -3.12 -5.19 -27.83
C ARG A 46 -4.33 -4.67 -27.03
N GLY A 47 -4.36 -3.38 -26.76
CA GLY A 47 -5.46 -2.77 -26.02
C GLY A 47 -5.62 -3.31 -24.59
N ALA A 48 -4.53 -3.66 -23.94
CA ALA A 48 -4.54 -4.23 -22.59
C ALA A 48 -5.05 -3.23 -21.55
N LEU A 49 -5.51 -3.75 -20.42
CA LEU A 49 -5.93 -2.96 -19.23
C LEU A 49 -6.97 -1.88 -19.54
N GLY A 50 -7.89 -2.17 -20.47
CA GLY A 50 -9.00 -1.27 -20.82
C GLY A 50 -8.65 -0.18 -21.83
N THR A 51 -7.44 -0.13 -22.35
CA THR A 51 -7.08 0.76 -23.47
C THR A 51 -7.57 0.21 -24.81
N LYS A 52 -7.50 1.03 -25.86
CA LYS A 52 -7.93 0.62 -27.21
C LYS A 52 -6.72 0.35 -28.09
N ALA A 53 -6.76 -0.78 -28.80
CA ALA A 53 -5.77 -1.06 -29.83
C ALA A 53 -5.90 -0.02 -30.97
N ALA A 54 -4.80 0.61 -31.31
CA ALA A 54 -4.73 1.65 -32.34
C ALA A 54 -3.51 1.47 -33.25
N PRO A 55 -3.51 1.98 -34.49
CA PRO A 55 -2.31 2.06 -35.30
C PRO A 55 -1.31 3.02 -34.69
N HIS A 56 -0.02 2.66 -34.72
CA HIS A 56 1.09 3.50 -34.29
C HIS A 56 1.97 3.85 -35.48
N ALA A 57 2.45 5.08 -35.52
CA ALA A 57 3.35 5.51 -36.56
C ALA A 57 4.75 4.84 -36.42
N PRO A 58 5.45 4.57 -37.52
CA PRO A 58 6.84 4.23 -37.44
C PRO A 58 7.64 5.29 -36.66
N GLY A 59 8.46 4.85 -35.68
CA GLY A 59 9.19 5.75 -34.78
C GLY A 59 8.42 6.19 -33.54
N ALA A 60 7.17 5.75 -33.33
CA ALA A 60 6.46 5.96 -32.07
C ALA A 60 7.30 5.44 -30.88
N LYS A 61 7.32 6.20 -29.81
CA LYS A 61 8.07 5.82 -28.60
C LYS A 61 7.41 4.62 -27.92
N VAL A 62 8.24 3.67 -27.51
CA VAL A 62 7.81 2.49 -26.77
C VAL A 62 8.37 2.60 -25.35
N HIS A 63 7.52 2.72 -24.37
CA HIS A 63 7.88 2.78 -22.97
C HIS A 63 7.56 1.44 -22.31
N GLN A 64 8.55 0.81 -21.66
CA GLN A 64 8.27 -0.30 -20.75
C GLN A 64 7.90 0.29 -19.39
N LEU A 65 6.69 0.01 -18.92
CA LEU A 65 6.22 0.53 -17.65
C LEU A 65 6.98 -0.12 -16.50
N LYS A 66 7.17 0.61 -15.42
CA LYS A 66 7.70 0.10 -14.16
C LYS A 66 6.56 -0.31 -13.25
N GLU A 67 6.70 -1.47 -12.64
CA GLU A 67 5.69 -2.04 -11.76
C GLU A 67 6.33 -2.55 -10.48
N CYS A 68 5.70 -2.29 -9.35
CA CYS A 68 6.05 -2.86 -8.07
C CYS A 68 4.76 -3.19 -7.30
N PHE A 69 4.71 -4.34 -6.66
CA PHE A 69 3.53 -4.84 -5.95
C PHE A 69 2.25 -4.91 -6.80
N GLY A 70 2.39 -5.16 -8.10
CA GLY A 70 1.27 -5.19 -9.05
C GLY A 70 0.71 -3.81 -9.43
N LEU A 71 1.42 -2.73 -9.09
CA LEU A 71 1.02 -1.34 -9.38
C LEU A 71 2.07 -0.67 -10.26
N PHE A 72 1.63 0.15 -11.20
CA PHE A 72 2.54 0.98 -11.97
C PHE A 72 3.05 2.15 -11.12
N THR A 73 4.37 2.32 -11.11
CA THR A 73 5.00 3.42 -10.36
C THR A 73 5.22 4.60 -11.31
N PRO A 74 4.72 5.81 -10.95
CA PRO A 74 4.93 7.00 -11.76
C PRO A 74 6.41 7.39 -11.80
N GLU A 75 6.88 7.90 -12.94
CA GLU A 75 8.23 8.46 -13.06
C GLU A 75 8.39 9.66 -12.11
N GLY A 76 9.29 9.51 -11.14
CA GLY A 76 9.43 10.44 -10.01
C GLY A 76 9.88 11.85 -10.38
N ASP A 77 10.54 12.03 -11.53
CA ASP A 77 11.01 13.32 -12.04
C ASP A 77 10.10 13.93 -13.12
N SER A 78 9.00 13.24 -13.43
CA SER A 78 7.96 13.76 -14.32
C SER A 78 6.84 14.47 -13.56
N THR A 79 5.92 15.11 -14.29
CA THR A 79 4.69 15.68 -13.73
C THR A 79 3.74 14.61 -13.21
N LEU A 80 3.86 13.38 -13.68
CA LEU A 80 2.94 12.27 -13.37
C LEU A 80 2.88 11.98 -11.87
N LEU A 81 4.03 12.02 -11.16
CA LEU A 81 4.05 11.86 -9.71
C LEU A 81 3.17 12.90 -9.00
N ALA A 82 3.28 14.17 -9.43
CA ALA A 82 2.49 15.26 -8.87
C ALA A 82 1.01 15.16 -9.27
N GLU A 83 0.70 14.64 -10.46
CA GLU A 83 -0.67 14.41 -10.93
C GLU A 83 -1.35 13.29 -10.12
N VAL A 84 -0.64 12.19 -9.84
CA VAL A 84 -1.16 11.11 -8.98
C VAL A 84 -1.40 11.61 -7.55
N ALA A 85 -0.46 12.40 -7.00
CA ALA A 85 -0.62 13.00 -5.68
C ALA A 85 -1.83 13.97 -5.63
N ALA A 86 -2.05 14.74 -6.70
CA ALA A 86 -3.20 15.64 -6.80
C ALA A 86 -4.52 14.87 -6.84
N ALA A 87 -4.62 13.82 -7.65
CA ALA A 87 -5.82 13.00 -7.75
C ALA A 87 -6.19 12.35 -6.40
N LEU A 88 -5.18 11.87 -5.64
CA LEU A 88 -5.41 11.33 -4.30
C LEU A 88 -5.85 12.42 -3.30
N ALA A 89 -5.24 13.61 -3.37
CA ALA A 89 -5.64 14.74 -2.53
C ALA A 89 -7.08 15.18 -2.83
N ASP A 90 -7.49 15.22 -4.10
CA ASP A 90 -8.85 15.55 -4.48
C ASP A 90 -9.85 14.55 -3.91
N ALA A 91 -9.58 13.25 -4.01
CA ALA A 91 -10.41 12.21 -3.41
C ALA A 91 -10.52 12.38 -1.88
N TYR A 92 -9.41 12.64 -1.19
CA TYR A 92 -9.40 12.91 0.25
C TYR A 92 -10.27 14.11 0.62
N ASN A 93 -10.07 15.22 -0.11
CA ASN A 93 -10.76 16.47 0.15
C ASN A 93 -12.27 16.40 -0.14
N GLU A 94 -12.67 15.70 -1.20
CA GLU A 94 -14.07 15.55 -1.62
C GLU A 94 -14.83 14.59 -0.69
N CYS A 95 -14.22 13.48 -0.30
CA CYS A 95 -14.84 12.52 0.60
C CYS A 95 -14.79 12.94 2.08
N GLY A 96 -13.98 13.95 2.42
CA GLY A 96 -13.89 14.48 3.78
C GLY A 96 -13.20 13.54 4.77
N PHE A 97 -12.31 12.68 4.30
CA PHE A 97 -11.56 11.75 5.15
C PHE A 97 -10.69 12.47 6.18
N ASP A 98 -10.39 11.80 7.30
CA ASP A 98 -9.50 12.29 8.36
C ASP A 98 -8.17 11.55 8.39
N MET A 99 -8.12 10.34 7.83
CA MET A 99 -6.95 9.48 7.79
C MET A 99 -6.67 9.02 6.37
N MET A 100 -5.40 8.80 6.08
CA MET A 100 -4.94 8.22 4.82
C MET A 100 -3.84 7.19 5.09
N TYR A 101 -4.01 5.99 4.54
CA TYR A 101 -2.98 4.97 4.54
C TYR A 101 -2.31 4.91 3.16
N LEU A 102 -1.01 5.11 3.15
CA LEU A 102 -0.18 5.05 1.94
C LEU A 102 0.55 3.70 1.91
N ASP A 103 -0.06 2.72 1.27
CA ASP A 103 0.54 1.40 1.10
C ASP A 103 1.52 1.35 -0.07
N ALA A 104 2.44 0.40 -0.04
CA ALA A 104 3.42 0.15 -1.09
C ALA A 104 4.30 1.36 -1.48
N LEU A 105 4.43 2.36 -0.60
CA LEU A 105 5.24 3.55 -0.86
C LEU A 105 6.74 3.22 -1.04
N ASP A 106 7.20 2.10 -0.48
CA ASP A 106 8.53 1.53 -0.71
C ASP A 106 8.75 1.02 -2.15
N GLY A 107 7.68 0.86 -2.95
CA GLY A 107 7.76 0.60 -4.38
C GLY A 107 8.53 1.67 -5.16
N GLU A 108 8.65 2.88 -4.64
CA GLU A 108 9.48 3.95 -5.19
C GLU A 108 10.96 3.57 -5.34
N ALA A 109 11.41 2.50 -4.67
CA ALA A 109 12.76 1.95 -4.82
C ALA A 109 13.13 1.58 -6.27
N ILE A 110 12.15 1.31 -7.14
CA ILE A 110 12.41 1.00 -8.55
C ILE A 110 12.84 2.20 -9.38
N LEU A 111 12.62 3.42 -8.90
CA LEU A 111 12.91 4.65 -9.65
C LEU A 111 14.39 5.03 -9.58
N GLY A 112 15.06 4.77 -8.48
CA GLY A 112 16.43 5.18 -8.32
C GLY A 112 17.27 4.25 -7.42
N GLY A 113 16.79 3.04 -7.18
CA GLY A 113 17.38 2.09 -6.24
C GLY A 113 16.89 2.30 -4.81
N ALA A 114 17.08 1.29 -3.98
CA ALA A 114 16.60 1.29 -2.59
C ALA A 114 17.17 2.45 -1.76
N GLU A 115 18.40 2.88 -2.07
CA GLU A 115 19.07 4.00 -1.42
C GLU A 115 18.43 5.35 -1.72
N ASN A 116 17.70 5.48 -2.82
CA ASN A 116 17.01 6.71 -3.24
C ASN A 116 15.49 6.65 -3.07
N ALA A 117 14.94 5.53 -2.62
CA ALA A 117 13.49 5.36 -2.41
C ALA A 117 12.91 6.42 -1.46
N TRP A 118 13.66 6.80 -0.42
CA TRP A 118 13.28 7.86 0.51
C TRP A 118 13.03 9.22 -0.17
N HIS A 119 13.78 9.52 -1.22
CA HIS A 119 13.64 10.79 -1.95
C HIS A 119 12.30 10.87 -2.68
N TYR A 120 11.99 9.87 -3.50
CA TYR A 120 10.75 9.85 -4.28
C TYR A 120 9.53 9.63 -3.40
N GLY A 121 9.61 8.76 -2.41
CA GLY A 121 8.56 8.58 -1.42
C GLY A 121 8.24 9.87 -0.66
N SER A 122 9.27 10.59 -0.19
CA SER A 122 9.10 11.89 0.46
C SER A 122 8.53 12.94 -0.49
N LYS A 123 9.05 13.02 -1.72
CA LYS A 123 8.56 13.93 -2.76
C LYS A 123 7.06 13.71 -3.01
N TYR A 124 6.63 12.45 -3.15
CA TYR A 124 5.22 12.11 -3.32
C TYR A 124 4.37 12.55 -2.13
N VAL A 125 4.78 12.17 -0.91
CA VAL A 125 4.02 12.49 0.31
C VAL A 125 3.88 14.00 0.51
N PHE A 126 4.93 14.79 0.22
CA PHE A 126 4.87 16.24 0.33
C PHE A 126 4.03 16.87 -0.78
N GLU A 127 4.08 16.34 -2.01
CA GLU A 127 3.19 16.79 -3.08
C GLU A 127 1.71 16.54 -2.72
N LEU A 128 1.43 15.42 -2.05
CA LEU A 128 0.11 15.09 -1.55
C LEU A 128 -0.29 16.03 -0.39
N ALA A 129 0.52 16.09 0.66
CA ALA A 129 0.20 16.81 1.91
C ALA A 129 -0.09 18.29 1.67
N LYS A 130 0.67 18.96 0.81
CA LYS A 130 0.45 20.39 0.51
C LYS A 130 -0.86 20.69 -0.22
N ARG A 131 -1.56 19.69 -0.75
CA ARG A 131 -2.84 19.82 -1.45
C ARG A 131 -4.05 19.51 -0.57
N LEU A 132 -3.82 19.01 0.63
CA LEU A 132 -4.91 18.70 1.56
C LEU A 132 -5.51 19.96 2.16
N LYS A 133 -6.83 20.07 2.17
CA LYS A 133 -7.57 21.20 2.75
C LYS A 133 -7.56 21.17 4.27
N LYS A 134 -7.34 20.01 4.87
CA LYS A 134 -7.17 19.82 6.31
C LYS A 134 -6.04 18.82 6.58
N PRO A 135 -5.38 18.87 7.75
CA PRO A 135 -4.37 17.90 8.11
C PRO A 135 -4.95 16.47 8.08
N ALA A 136 -4.17 15.53 7.58
CA ALA A 136 -4.50 14.11 7.61
C ALA A 136 -3.67 13.37 8.66
N LEU A 137 -4.25 12.36 9.27
CA LEU A 137 -3.49 11.35 9.99
C LEU A 137 -2.88 10.41 8.94
N PHE A 138 -1.60 10.52 8.73
CA PHE A 138 -0.90 9.64 7.81
C PHE A 138 -0.41 8.38 8.49
N GLU A 139 -0.76 7.25 7.91
CA GLU A 139 -0.18 5.94 8.16
C GLU A 139 0.40 5.41 6.85
N MET A 140 1.46 4.62 6.89
CA MET A 140 2.10 4.14 5.66
C MET A 140 2.96 2.89 5.91
N SER A 141 3.11 2.05 4.89
CA SER A 141 3.87 0.80 4.95
C SER A 141 5.37 1.00 5.14
N THR A 142 5.90 2.18 4.77
CA THR A 142 7.33 2.45 4.81
C THR A 142 7.75 3.39 5.93
N PHE A 143 9.00 3.26 6.39
CA PHE A 143 9.60 4.02 7.49
C PHE A 143 10.79 4.88 7.04
N HIS A 144 10.73 5.43 5.84
CA HIS A 144 11.77 6.34 5.40
C HIS A 144 11.99 7.50 6.37
N HIS A 145 13.24 7.83 6.63
CA HIS A 145 13.64 8.79 7.66
C HIS A 145 13.11 10.22 7.44
N HIS A 146 12.74 10.59 6.24
CA HIS A 146 12.11 11.88 5.95
C HIS A 146 10.59 11.91 6.14
N LEU A 147 9.96 10.81 6.52
CA LEU A 147 8.50 10.71 6.67
C LEU A 147 8.01 10.78 8.12
N TRP A 148 8.90 10.72 9.09
CA TRP A 148 8.55 10.69 10.51
C TRP A 148 7.72 11.91 10.96
N TYR A 149 7.91 13.09 10.37
CA TYR A 149 7.19 14.31 10.75
C TYR A 149 5.84 14.49 10.04
N VAL A 150 5.48 13.63 9.10
CA VAL A 150 4.13 13.60 8.49
C VAL A 150 3.32 12.38 8.93
N ARG A 151 3.97 11.36 9.49
CA ARG A 151 3.27 10.18 10.00
C ARG A 151 2.44 10.54 11.23
N GLY A 152 1.24 10.00 11.32
CA GLY A 152 0.44 10.09 12.52
C GLY A 152 0.90 9.12 13.62
N ARG A 153 1.47 7.98 13.25
CA ARG A 153 1.81 6.88 14.16
C ARG A 153 2.97 6.04 13.68
N MET A 154 3.58 5.29 14.59
CA MET A 154 4.61 4.30 14.32
C MET A 154 4.05 2.88 14.53
N GLY A 155 4.55 1.94 13.75
CA GLY A 155 4.09 0.55 13.74
C GLY A 155 2.99 0.30 12.69
N ALA A 156 3.18 -0.70 11.87
CA ALA A 156 2.25 -1.11 10.81
C ALA A 156 2.36 -2.62 10.63
N TRP A 157 2.05 -3.35 11.71
CA TRP A 157 2.17 -4.80 11.73
C TRP A 157 0.99 -5.46 11.05
N ASP A 158 1.25 -6.38 10.14
CA ASP A 158 0.21 -7.15 9.49
C ASP A 158 -0.44 -8.14 10.45
N HIS A 159 -1.74 -8.35 10.28
CA HIS A 159 -2.48 -9.35 11.01
C HIS A 159 -2.00 -10.77 10.63
N PRO A 160 -1.61 -11.60 11.61
CA PRO A 160 -1.17 -12.95 11.34
C PRO A 160 -2.33 -13.83 10.88
N SER A 161 -2.01 -14.89 10.14
CA SER A 161 -3.01 -15.89 9.75
C SER A 161 -3.44 -16.78 10.92
N ARG A 162 -2.59 -16.93 11.93
CA ARG A 162 -2.80 -17.81 13.09
C ARG A 162 -2.10 -17.28 14.32
N ARG A 163 -2.47 -17.79 15.50
CA ARG A 163 -1.87 -17.47 16.79
C ARG A 163 -1.96 -15.97 17.12
N HIS A 164 -3.16 -15.46 17.06
CA HIS A 164 -3.46 -14.04 17.20
C HIS A 164 -2.90 -13.46 18.50
N THR A 165 -3.17 -14.06 19.65
CA THR A 165 -2.70 -13.59 20.97
C THR A 165 -1.17 -13.50 21.05
N ARG A 166 -0.45 -14.49 20.49
CA ARG A 166 1.01 -14.44 20.44
C ARG A 166 1.54 -13.30 19.58
N SER A 167 0.91 -13.04 18.45
CA SER A 167 1.27 -11.91 17.59
C SER A 167 1.06 -10.58 18.30
N ILE A 168 -0.08 -10.42 18.97
CA ILE A 168 -0.39 -9.22 19.76
C ILE A 168 0.68 -9.01 20.84
N ASP A 169 1.08 -10.05 21.56
CA ASP A 169 2.11 -9.96 22.60
C ASP A 169 3.47 -9.53 22.05
N LEU A 170 3.90 -10.13 20.94
CA LEU A 170 5.18 -9.79 20.30
C LEU A 170 5.21 -8.34 19.80
N HIS A 171 4.12 -7.90 19.17
CA HIS A 171 4.04 -6.53 18.65
C HIS A 171 3.88 -5.50 19.76
N SER A 172 3.14 -5.82 20.84
CA SER A 172 3.05 -4.97 22.02
C SER A 172 4.43 -4.80 22.68
N ALA A 173 5.20 -5.88 22.80
CA ALA A 173 6.56 -5.81 23.35
C ALA A 173 7.48 -4.94 22.47
N ALA A 174 7.46 -5.14 21.15
CA ALA A 174 8.25 -4.34 20.22
C ALA A 174 7.86 -2.85 20.25
N ASN A 175 6.55 -2.56 20.33
CA ASN A 175 6.08 -1.18 20.44
C ASN A 175 6.52 -0.53 21.75
N ASN A 176 6.53 -1.25 22.86
CA ASN A 176 6.98 -0.72 24.15
C ASN A 176 8.46 -0.30 24.15
N GLU A 177 9.31 -0.94 23.34
CA GLU A 177 10.70 -0.51 23.16
C GLU A 177 10.80 0.86 22.47
N GLY A 178 9.85 1.18 21.60
CA GLY A 178 9.77 2.46 20.88
C GLY A 178 8.88 3.52 21.54
N ALA A 179 8.17 3.16 22.60
CA ALA A 179 7.21 4.06 23.24
C ALA A 179 7.90 5.32 23.79
N GLY A 180 7.32 6.46 23.49
CA GLY A 180 7.83 7.76 23.95
C GLY A 180 9.06 8.28 23.20
N LEU A 181 9.58 7.58 22.18
CA LEU A 181 10.73 8.06 21.43
C LEU A 181 10.35 9.12 20.38
N PHE A 182 9.30 8.90 19.60
CA PHE A 182 8.92 9.80 18.50
C PHE A 182 7.42 10.06 18.45
N LEU A 183 6.65 9.09 18.03
CA LEU A 183 5.22 9.18 17.76
C LEU A 183 4.46 8.16 18.59
N PRO A 184 3.15 8.36 18.80
CA PRO A 184 2.29 7.33 19.35
C PRO A 184 2.45 6.03 18.55
N MET A 185 2.38 4.90 19.24
CA MET A 185 2.55 3.59 18.62
C MET A 185 1.20 3.06 18.15
N ASN A 186 1.22 2.33 17.03
CA ASN A 186 0.08 1.59 16.50
C ASN A 186 0.37 0.10 16.60
N LEU A 187 -0.57 -0.69 17.12
CA LEU A 187 -0.40 -2.14 17.22
C LEU A 187 -0.57 -2.84 15.85
N GLY A 188 -0.96 -2.10 14.84
CA GLY A 188 -0.98 -2.55 13.46
C GLY A 188 -2.37 -2.78 12.90
N TRP A 189 -2.39 -3.42 11.72
CA TRP A 189 -3.59 -3.75 10.95
C TRP A 189 -4.18 -5.06 11.41
N TRP A 190 -5.36 -5.00 12.02
CA TRP A 190 -6.04 -6.18 12.52
C TRP A 190 -7.21 -6.56 11.63
N ALA A 191 -7.12 -7.70 10.94
CA ALA A 191 -8.15 -8.16 10.03
C ALA A 191 -9.24 -8.97 10.74
N VAL A 192 -10.49 -8.65 10.46
CA VAL A 192 -11.62 -9.51 10.82
C VAL A 192 -11.72 -10.64 9.80
N LYS A 193 -11.46 -11.87 10.24
CA LYS A 193 -11.46 -13.08 9.41
C LYS A 193 -12.60 -13.99 9.81
N THR A 194 -13.34 -14.49 8.81
CA THR A 194 -14.51 -15.35 9.03
C THR A 194 -14.16 -16.85 8.98
N GLY A 195 -12.90 -17.20 8.70
CA GLY A 195 -12.50 -18.59 8.45
C GLY A 195 -12.74 -18.97 6.99
N GLY A 196 -12.80 -20.28 6.72
CA GLY A 196 -13.01 -20.82 5.37
C GLY A 196 -11.73 -21.33 4.70
N ASP A 197 -10.58 -20.97 5.21
CA ASP A 197 -9.28 -21.52 4.80
C ASP A 197 -8.64 -22.24 5.99
N ILE A 198 -8.14 -23.45 5.78
CA ILE A 198 -7.46 -24.24 6.80
C ILE A 198 -6.19 -23.56 7.35
N GLN A 199 -5.60 -22.67 6.57
CA GLN A 199 -4.40 -21.92 6.96
C GLN A 199 -4.69 -20.65 7.75
N VAL A 200 -5.96 -20.27 7.86
CA VAL A 200 -6.38 -19.01 8.47
C VAL A 200 -7.33 -19.29 9.64
N GLU A 201 -6.92 -18.89 10.83
CA GLU A 201 -7.81 -18.92 12.00
C GLU A 201 -8.87 -17.82 11.87
N PRO A 202 -10.15 -18.11 12.15
CA PRO A 202 -11.16 -17.06 12.26
C PRO A 202 -10.85 -16.15 13.45
N THR A 203 -11.29 -14.91 13.36
CA THR A 203 -11.20 -13.95 14.47
C THR A 203 -12.35 -14.23 15.45
N PHE A 204 -12.04 -14.53 16.68
CA PHE A 204 -13.00 -14.79 17.75
C PHE A 204 -13.25 -13.54 18.61
N PRO A 205 -14.39 -13.45 19.31
CA PRO A 205 -14.66 -12.33 20.23
C PRO A 205 -13.59 -12.08 21.27
N ASP A 206 -12.99 -13.13 21.81
CA ASP A 206 -11.92 -13.07 22.79
C ASP A 206 -10.59 -12.58 22.21
N ASP A 207 -10.32 -12.82 20.93
CA ASP A 207 -9.19 -12.19 20.23
C ASP A 207 -9.33 -10.66 20.21
N ILE A 208 -10.54 -10.16 19.97
CA ILE A 208 -10.81 -8.73 19.96
C ILE A 208 -10.68 -8.14 21.39
N GLU A 209 -11.23 -8.81 22.39
CA GLU A 209 -11.09 -8.38 23.79
C GLU A 209 -9.61 -8.32 24.19
N TYR A 210 -8.84 -9.33 23.82
CA TYR A 210 -7.41 -9.39 24.11
C TYR A 210 -6.64 -8.25 23.41
N LEU A 211 -6.91 -8.03 22.11
CA LEU A 211 -6.34 -6.96 21.33
C LEU A 211 -6.60 -5.59 21.98
N MET A 212 -7.87 -5.30 22.31
CA MET A 212 -8.28 -4.03 22.88
C MET A 212 -7.65 -3.81 24.27
N CYS A 213 -7.63 -4.83 25.12
CA CYS A 213 -6.98 -4.75 26.44
C CYS A 213 -5.48 -4.48 26.31
N LYS A 214 -4.80 -5.11 25.34
CA LYS A 214 -3.37 -4.86 25.09
C LYS A 214 -3.11 -3.47 24.53
N ALA A 215 -3.95 -3.02 23.60
CA ALA A 215 -3.84 -1.67 23.04
C ALA A 215 -3.99 -0.62 24.14
N LEU A 216 -5.02 -0.75 24.98
CA LEU A 216 -5.28 0.15 26.10
C LEU A 216 -4.13 0.12 27.13
N ALA A 217 -3.70 -1.06 27.56
CA ALA A 217 -2.65 -1.21 28.59
C ALA A 217 -1.28 -0.67 28.16
N ASN A 218 -1.03 -0.52 26.86
CA ASN A 218 0.24 -0.06 26.32
C ASN A 218 0.14 1.28 25.56
N ASP A 219 -0.97 1.99 25.70
CA ASP A 219 -1.24 3.26 24.98
C ASP A 219 -0.99 3.13 23.47
N ASN A 220 -1.44 2.02 22.89
CA ASN A 220 -1.35 1.78 21.47
C ASN A 220 -2.69 2.04 20.79
N SER A 221 -2.65 2.67 19.62
CA SER A 221 -3.78 2.63 18.72
C SER A 221 -3.81 1.33 17.92
N ILE A 222 -4.92 1.07 17.28
CA ILE A 222 -5.12 -0.07 16.38
C ILE A 222 -5.79 0.41 15.09
N SER A 223 -5.57 -0.36 14.02
CA SER A 223 -6.29 -0.22 12.77
C SER A 223 -7.04 -1.52 12.46
N LEU A 224 -8.29 -1.43 12.09
CA LEU A 224 -9.12 -2.58 11.74
C LEU A 224 -9.34 -2.65 10.23
N MET A 225 -9.25 -3.84 9.67
CA MET A 225 -9.49 -4.10 8.25
C MET A 225 -10.44 -5.30 8.06
N GLY A 226 -10.98 -5.44 6.85
CA GLY A 226 -11.90 -6.54 6.54
C GLY A 226 -13.26 -6.44 7.24
N MET A 227 -13.61 -5.28 7.78
CA MET A 227 -14.92 -5.01 8.39
C MET A 227 -15.93 -4.66 7.30
N THR A 228 -16.51 -5.68 6.69
CA THR A 228 -17.61 -5.54 5.75
C THR A 228 -18.93 -5.91 6.43
N PRO A 229 -20.08 -5.48 5.94
CA PRO A 229 -21.38 -5.95 6.46
C PRO A 229 -21.46 -7.48 6.54
N ASP A 230 -21.00 -8.16 5.49
CA ASP A 230 -20.99 -9.64 5.44
C ASP A 230 -20.10 -10.27 6.52
N SER A 231 -18.89 -9.73 6.73
CA SER A 231 -18.00 -10.25 7.77
C SER A 231 -18.53 -10.00 9.19
N LEU A 232 -19.18 -8.87 9.40
CA LEU A 232 -19.77 -8.52 10.69
C LEU A 232 -21.05 -9.32 10.98
N GLU A 233 -21.85 -9.67 9.97
CA GLU A 233 -23.02 -10.53 10.11
C GLU A 233 -22.64 -11.98 10.37
N LYS A 234 -21.60 -12.49 9.72
CA LYS A 234 -21.10 -13.86 9.89
C LYS A 234 -20.40 -14.10 11.23
N THR A 235 -20.01 -13.04 11.90
CA THR A 235 -19.29 -13.14 13.17
C THR A 235 -19.97 -12.26 14.23
N PRO A 236 -20.03 -12.69 15.50
CA PRO A 236 -20.60 -11.88 16.57
C PRO A 236 -19.67 -10.74 17.03
N LEU A 237 -18.66 -10.41 16.25
CA LEU A 237 -17.60 -9.46 16.63
C LEU A 237 -18.13 -8.03 16.85
N HIS A 238 -19.16 -7.61 16.13
CA HIS A 238 -19.78 -6.29 16.31
C HIS A 238 -20.22 -6.04 17.76
N ARG A 239 -20.57 -7.08 18.51
CA ARG A 239 -20.97 -6.99 19.92
C ARG A 239 -19.79 -6.65 20.85
N ARG A 240 -18.56 -6.88 20.40
CA ARG A 240 -17.32 -6.61 21.14
C ARG A 240 -16.59 -5.39 20.63
N LEU A 241 -16.63 -5.14 19.34
CA LEU A 241 -15.95 -4.01 18.71
C LEU A 241 -16.53 -2.67 19.17
N ALA A 242 -17.84 -2.52 19.15
CA ALA A 242 -18.47 -1.25 19.50
C ALA A 242 -18.20 -0.81 20.97
N PRO A 243 -18.38 -1.65 21.99
CA PRO A 243 -18.04 -1.28 23.36
C PRO A 243 -16.54 -0.97 23.54
N SER A 244 -15.67 -1.75 22.92
CA SER A 244 -14.21 -1.55 23.02
C SER A 244 -13.75 -0.24 22.37
N ALA A 245 -14.33 0.10 21.22
CA ALA A 245 -14.06 1.38 20.55
C ALA A 245 -14.49 2.58 21.42
N CYS A 246 -15.64 2.50 22.11
CA CYS A 246 -16.08 3.53 23.05
C CYS A 246 -15.14 3.70 24.23
N ILE A 247 -14.56 2.61 24.76
CA ILE A 247 -13.60 2.70 25.86
C ILE A 247 -12.33 3.42 25.40
N LEU A 248 -11.77 3.02 24.26
CA LEU A 248 -10.57 3.66 23.70
C LEU A 248 -10.76 5.15 23.38
N GLN A 249 -11.95 5.55 22.94
CA GLN A 249 -12.26 6.95 22.68
C GLN A 249 -12.38 7.80 23.96
N ASN A 250 -12.90 7.23 25.03
CA ASN A 250 -13.11 7.96 26.29
C ASN A 250 -11.85 8.15 27.12
N GLU A 251 -10.81 7.36 26.89
CA GLU A 251 -9.51 7.51 27.58
C GLU A 251 -8.56 8.51 26.90
N THR A 252 -8.91 8.99 25.72
CA THR A 252 -8.16 10.02 24.98
C THR A 252 -8.64 11.45 25.25
N LEU A 253 -9.57 11.63 26.18
CA LEU A 253 -10.04 12.92 26.70
C LEU A 253 -9.47 13.21 28.09
#